data_7e0cf79a485d8bbc06fa792da16d6b14
#
_entry.id   7e0cf79a485d8bbc06fa792da16d6b14
#
_cell.length_a   1.000
_cell.length_b   1.000
_cell.length_c   1.000
_cell.angle_alpha   90.00
_cell.angle_beta   90.00
_cell.angle_gamma   90.00
#
_symmetry.space_group_name_H-M   'P 1'
#
loop_
_entity.id
_entity.type
_entity.pdbx_description
1 polymer ?
#
loop_
_entity_poly.entity_id
_entity_poly.type
_entity_poly.pdbx_seq_one_letter_code
_entity_poly.pdbx_strand_id
1 'polypeptide(L)'
;IVRFSYICNSDFIMIRKIPIACLSLILVMLAGCNDEVFVSEQDVLISSVESYEFPDTGDTLNISLNKDDWYIKGIVYTDQDNIYDKGYVKEDDTIKNSVPMALQGLGEIWLDRKMNGFKVIRDRLDGLTIVMDPNFSDKGTGLHMFLATETQILELIFTQRASEGFVIDRVE
;
A
#
# COMPACT_ATOMS: atom_id res chain seq x y z
N ILE A 1 4.98 -18.33 -1.56
CA ILE A 1 6.47 -18.30 -1.60
C ILE A 1 6.86 -17.44 -2.80
N VAL A 2 7.20 -16.18 -2.56
CA VAL A 2 7.68 -15.26 -3.61
C VAL A 2 9.21 -15.29 -3.57
N ARG A 3 9.84 -15.78 -4.65
CA ARG A 3 11.30 -15.74 -4.82
C ARG A 3 11.68 -14.46 -5.57
N PHE A 4 12.39 -13.57 -4.91
CA PHE A 4 13.14 -12.50 -5.60
C PHE A 4 14.55 -12.99 -5.91
N SER A 5 14.90 -13.03 -7.19
CA SER A 5 16.26 -13.33 -7.65
C SER A 5 16.97 -12.01 -7.97
N TYR A 6 17.98 -11.66 -7.19
CA TYR A 6 18.94 -10.63 -7.56
C TYR A 6 20.01 -11.25 -8.46
N ILE A 7 20.19 -10.68 -9.64
CA ILE A 7 21.25 -11.04 -10.58
C ILE A 7 22.51 -10.29 -10.15
N CYS A 8 23.49 -11.03 -9.63
CA CYS A 8 24.83 -10.50 -9.39
C CYS A 8 25.61 -10.56 -10.71
N ASN A 9 25.95 -9.38 -11.27
CA ASN A 9 26.69 -9.27 -12.52
C ASN A 9 28.19 -9.49 -12.20
N SER A 10 28.73 -10.67 -12.60
CA SER A 10 30.14 -10.98 -12.42
C SER A 10 30.91 -10.61 -13.68
N ASP A 11 31.67 -9.53 -13.62
CA ASP A 11 32.68 -9.22 -14.62
C ASP A 11 33.84 -10.27 -14.60
N PHE A 12 34.10 -10.79 -15.76
CA PHE A 12 35.07 -11.84 -16.04
C PHE A 12 36.51 -11.30 -15.86
N ILE A 13 37.18 -11.61 -14.74
CA ILE A 13 38.57 -11.27 -14.49
C ILE A 13 39.45 -12.44 -15.00
N MET A 14 40.32 -12.11 -15.95
CA MET A 14 41.29 -12.99 -16.58
C MET A 14 42.35 -13.44 -15.54
N ILE A 15 42.33 -14.73 -15.17
CA ILE A 15 43.24 -15.34 -14.20
C ILE A 15 44.60 -15.60 -14.87
N ARG A 16 45.62 -14.78 -14.59
CA ARG A 16 47.04 -15.11 -14.81
C ARG A 16 47.70 -15.42 -13.47
N LYS A 17 48.04 -16.72 -13.26
CA LYS A 17 48.94 -17.27 -12.24
C LYS A 17 48.86 -16.69 -10.84
N ILE A 18 47.92 -17.16 -10.05
CA ILE A 18 47.81 -16.89 -8.60
C ILE A 18 48.47 -18.06 -7.85
N PRO A 19 49.43 -17.85 -6.90
CA PRO A 19 50.02 -18.92 -6.11
C PRO A 19 48.95 -19.56 -5.19
N ILE A 20 49.10 -20.88 -4.98
CA ILE A 20 48.12 -21.75 -4.27
C ILE A 20 47.75 -21.24 -2.87
N ALA A 21 48.61 -20.44 -2.21
CA ALA A 21 48.32 -19.82 -0.90
C ALA A 21 47.21 -18.74 -0.96
N CYS A 22 46.95 -18.11 -2.12
CA CYS A 22 45.85 -17.13 -2.26
C CYS A 22 44.52 -17.79 -2.55
N LEU A 23 44.51 -19.03 -3.05
CA LEU A 23 43.27 -19.74 -3.40
C LEU A 23 42.45 -20.11 -2.16
N SER A 24 43.10 -20.39 -1.02
CA SER A 24 42.43 -20.69 0.24
C SER A 24 41.79 -19.46 0.87
N LEU A 25 42.35 -18.26 0.64
CA LEU A 25 41.78 -17.00 1.17
C LEU A 25 40.55 -16.57 0.36
N ILE A 26 40.54 -16.87 -0.95
CA ILE A 26 39.37 -16.54 -1.82
C ILE A 26 38.19 -17.47 -1.51
N LEU A 27 38.44 -18.74 -1.13
CA LEU A 27 37.38 -19.68 -0.77
C LEU A 27 36.66 -19.28 0.54
N VAL A 28 37.36 -18.64 1.47
CA VAL A 28 36.75 -18.15 2.73
C VAL A 28 35.91 -16.91 2.51
N MET A 29 36.24 -16.08 1.48
CA MET A 29 35.46 -14.89 1.14
C MET A 29 34.18 -15.24 0.36
N LEU A 30 34.09 -16.40 -0.29
CA LEU A 30 32.90 -16.85 -1.01
C LEU A 30 31.86 -17.55 -0.11
N ALA A 31 32.24 -17.94 1.12
CA ALA A 31 31.33 -18.53 2.10
C ALA A 31 30.56 -17.49 2.93
N GLY A 32 30.83 -16.19 2.73
CA GLY A 32 30.27 -15.09 3.54
C GLY A 32 29.06 -14.36 2.95
N CYS A 33 28.51 -14.78 1.81
CA CYS A 33 27.36 -14.13 1.20
C CYS A 33 26.12 -15.05 1.15
N ASN A 34 25.80 -15.69 2.26
CA ASN A 34 24.50 -16.29 2.47
C ASN A 34 23.89 -15.72 3.76
N ASP A 35 23.78 -14.40 3.84
CA ASP A 35 22.78 -13.80 4.70
C ASP A 35 21.42 -13.96 3.98
N GLU A 36 20.88 -15.18 4.00
CA GLU A 36 19.45 -15.36 3.90
C GLU A 36 18.88 -14.66 5.12
N VAL A 37 18.41 -13.43 4.93
CA VAL A 37 17.59 -12.76 5.93
C VAL A 37 16.33 -13.62 6.06
N PHE A 38 16.33 -14.52 7.02
CA PHE A 38 15.12 -15.20 7.47
C PHE A 38 14.21 -14.14 8.08
N VAL A 39 13.38 -13.50 7.26
CA VAL A 39 12.24 -12.75 7.77
C VAL A 39 11.33 -13.79 8.41
N SER A 40 11.24 -13.80 9.73
CA SER A 40 10.29 -14.67 10.42
C SER A 40 8.88 -14.28 9.96
N GLU A 41 7.97 -15.24 9.80
CA GLU A 41 6.57 -14.94 9.43
C GLU A 41 5.91 -13.95 10.42
N GLN A 42 6.45 -13.82 11.65
CA GLN A 42 6.02 -12.87 12.67
C GLN A 42 6.37 -11.41 12.34
N ASP A 43 7.35 -11.17 11.44
CA ASP A 43 7.77 -9.82 11.06
C ASP A 43 7.03 -9.26 9.85
N VAL A 44 6.18 -10.05 9.19
CA VAL A 44 5.39 -9.60 8.05
C VAL A 44 4.17 -8.80 8.51
N LEU A 45 3.95 -7.61 7.91
CA LEU A 45 2.71 -6.86 8.09
C LEU A 45 1.60 -7.55 7.32
N ILE A 46 0.53 -7.94 8.02
CA ILE A 46 -0.61 -8.65 7.47
C ILE A 46 -1.89 -7.88 7.77
N SER A 47 -2.73 -7.74 6.76
CA SER A 47 -4.07 -7.15 6.87
C SER A 47 -5.15 -8.23 6.87
N SER A 48 -6.25 -7.98 7.58
CA SER A 48 -7.45 -8.83 7.52
C SER A 48 -8.13 -8.80 6.16
N VAL A 49 -7.88 -7.75 5.35
CA VAL A 49 -8.44 -7.56 4.01
C VAL A 49 -7.36 -6.95 3.13
N GLU A 50 -7.03 -7.59 2.01
CA GLU A 50 -6.08 -7.06 1.02
C GLU A 50 -6.77 -6.37 -0.15
N SER A 51 -8.00 -6.78 -0.46
CA SER A 51 -8.84 -6.17 -1.50
C SER A 51 -10.31 -6.25 -1.17
N TYR A 52 -11.09 -5.24 -1.59
CA TYR A 52 -12.54 -5.21 -1.39
C TYR A 52 -13.21 -4.37 -2.48
N GLU A 53 -14.39 -4.79 -2.92
CA GLU A 53 -15.22 -4.02 -3.84
C GLU A 53 -16.39 -3.38 -3.09
N PHE A 54 -16.37 -2.06 -3.00
CA PHE A 54 -17.45 -1.27 -2.42
C PHE A 54 -18.64 -1.18 -3.39
N PRO A 55 -19.87 -1.17 -2.86
CA PRO A 55 -21.04 -0.86 -3.67
C PRO A 55 -21.00 0.61 -4.14
N ASP A 56 -21.77 0.92 -5.17
CA ASP A 56 -21.95 2.30 -5.65
C ASP A 56 -22.64 3.21 -4.63
N THR A 57 -23.44 2.65 -3.74
CA THR A 57 -24.10 3.39 -2.63
C THR A 57 -23.15 3.84 -1.54
N GLY A 58 -21.88 3.49 -1.62
CA GLY A 58 -20.91 3.69 -0.54
C GLY A 58 -21.05 2.64 0.56
N ASP A 59 -20.03 2.53 1.38
CA ASP A 59 -20.01 1.62 2.54
C ASP A 59 -18.84 1.97 3.47
N THR A 60 -18.80 1.28 4.63
CA THR A 60 -17.75 1.38 5.63
C THR A 60 -17.09 0.02 5.85
N LEU A 61 -15.76 -0.02 5.69
CA LEU A 61 -14.95 -1.22 5.89
C LEU A 61 -13.98 -1.02 7.05
N ASN A 62 -14.01 -1.93 8.03
CA ASN A 62 -13.03 -1.98 9.12
C ASN A 62 -11.94 -3.00 8.79
N ILE A 63 -10.68 -2.58 8.92
CA ILE A 63 -9.50 -3.39 8.63
C ILE A 63 -8.70 -3.53 9.92
N SER A 64 -8.31 -4.77 10.24
CA SER A 64 -7.38 -5.07 11.34
C SER A 64 -6.03 -5.47 10.77
N LEU A 65 -4.97 -5.08 11.47
CA LEU A 65 -3.58 -5.39 11.15
C LEU A 65 -2.97 -6.19 12.30
N ASN A 66 -2.00 -7.02 11.99
CA ASN A 66 -1.32 -7.86 12.99
C ASN A 66 -0.23 -7.12 13.78
N LYS A 67 0.02 -5.85 13.46
CA LYS A 67 1.06 -4.99 14.07
C LYS A 67 0.52 -3.60 14.37
N ASP A 68 1.26 -2.84 15.16
CA ASP A 68 0.95 -1.46 15.57
C ASP A 68 2.02 -0.43 15.11
N ASP A 69 3.17 -0.89 14.60
CA ASP A 69 4.32 -0.10 14.16
C ASP A 69 4.30 0.29 12.67
N TRP A 70 3.12 0.36 12.08
CA TRP A 70 2.91 0.72 10.68
C TRP A 70 2.40 2.15 10.53
N TYR A 71 2.47 2.66 9.31
CA TYR A 71 1.92 3.96 8.92
C TYR A 71 1.36 3.93 7.48
N ILE A 72 0.52 4.92 7.14
CA ILE A 72 0.04 5.11 5.77
C ILE A 72 1.11 5.90 5.02
N LYS A 73 1.83 5.22 4.13
CA LYS A 73 2.88 5.81 3.29
C LYS A 73 2.29 6.68 2.18
N GLY A 74 1.12 6.31 1.68
CA GLY A 74 0.43 7.06 0.66
C GLY A 74 -0.88 6.41 0.24
N ILE A 75 -1.76 7.23 -0.29
CA ILE A 75 -3.02 6.81 -0.92
C ILE A 75 -3.06 7.40 -2.33
N VAL A 76 -3.46 6.59 -3.29
CA VAL A 76 -3.77 6.98 -4.66
C VAL A 76 -5.22 6.64 -4.94
N TYR A 77 -6.01 7.65 -5.27
CA TYR A 77 -7.40 7.47 -5.68
C TYR A 77 -7.53 7.70 -7.18
N THR A 78 -8.27 6.84 -7.85
CA THR A 78 -8.53 6.91 -9.28
C THR A 78 -10.01 7.06 -9.55
N ASP A 79 -10.35 8.00 -10.40
CA ASP A 79 -11.72 8.24 -10.87
C ASP A 79 -11.69 8.50 -12.38
N GLN A 80 -12.26 7.59 -13.15
CA GLN A 80 -12.19 7.58 -14.60
C GLN A 80 -10.73 7.59 -15.09
N ASP A 81 -10.32 8.66 -15.75
CA ASP A 81 -8.98 8.86 -16.31
C ASP A 81 -8.09 9.72 -15.41
N ASN A 82 -8.59 10.09 -14.21
CA ASN A 82 -7.86 10.96 -13.29
C ASN A 82 -7.27 10.18 -12.14
N ILE A 83 -6.07 10.58 -11.73
CA ILE A 83 -5.34 10.05 -10.59
C ILE A 83 -5.18 11.17 -9.57
N TYR A 84 -5.52 10.87 -8.32
CA TYR A 84 -5.45 11.81 -7.21
C TYR A 84 -4.54 11.22 -6.13
N ASP A 85 -3.39 11.86 -5.93
CA ASP A 85 -2.43 11.58 -4.85
C ASP A 85 -2.40 12.67 -3.79
N LYS A 86 -3.27 13.68 -3.95
CA LYS A 86 -3.39 14.86 -3.11
C LYS A 86 -4.76 14.92 -2.43
N GLY A 87 -4.77 15.09 -1.12
CA GLY A 87 -5.99 15.22 -0.33
C GLY A 87 -5.74 15.90 1.00
N TYR A 88 -6.72 15.86 1.86
CA TYR A 88 -6.65 16.42 3.21
C TYR A 88 -6.18 15.35 4.20
N VAL A 89 -5.29 15.75 5.09
CA VAL A 89 -4.78 14.93 6.18
C VAL A 89 -4.97 15.69 7.49
N LYS A 90 -5.60 15.05 8.47
CA LYS A 90 -5.72 15.55 9.84
C LYS A 90 -4.89 14.67 10.76
N GLU A 91 -3.93 15.26 11.45
CA GLU A 91 -3.08 14.64 12.45
C GLU A 91 -2.91 15.64 13.59
N ASP A 92 -3.07 15.21 14.84
CA ASP A 92 -2.95 16.07 16.05
C ASP A 92 -3.74 17.41 15.94
N ASP A 93 -5.00 17.34 15.52
CA ASP A 93 -5.89 18.50 15.28
C ASP A 93 -5.42 19.48 14.19
N THR A 94 -4.34 19.15 13.48
CA THR A 94 -3.85 19.95 12.36
C THR A 94 -4.36 19.37 11.05
N ILE A 95 -5.05 20.21 10.25
CA ILE A 95 -5.49 19.84 8.90
C ILE A 95 -4.54 20.46 7.89
N LYS A 96 -4.01 19.62 7.00
CA LYS A 96 -3.12 20.06 5.90
C LYS A 96 -3.56 19.42 4.58
N ASN A 97 -3.31 20.10 3.48
CA ASN A 97 -3.39 19.51 2.16
C ASN A 97 -2.05 18.86 1.86
N SER A 98 -2.02 17.57 1.58
CA SER A 98 -0.79 16.77 1.50
C SER A 98 -0.66 16.04 0.17
N VAL A 99 0.59 15.97 -0.34
CA VAL A 99 1.03 15.15 -1.46
C VAL A 99 2.33 14.46 -1.03
N PRO A 100 2.38 13.13 -0.94
CA PRO A 100 1.26 12.19 -1.03
C PRO A 100 0.30 12.32 0.17
N MET A 101 -0.89 11.72 0.05
CA MET A 101 -1.82 11.53 1.17
C MET A 101 -1.26 10.49 2.14
N ALA A 102 -0.43 10.93 3.10
CA ALA A 102 0.31 10.09 4.04
C ALA A 102 -0.02 10.46 5.49
N LEU A 103 0.01 9.47 6.40
CA LEU A 103 -0.30 9.63 7.83
C LEU A 103 0.64 8.75 8.66
N GLN A 104 1.40 9.35 9.56
CA GLN A 104 2.36 8.64 10.41
C GLN A 104 1.70 8.07 11.68
N GLY A 105 0.86 8.87 12.32
CA GLY A 105 0.20 8.54 13.56
C GLY A 105 -1.28 8.23 13.42
N LEU A 106 -2.03 8.47 14.47
CA LEU A 106 -3.49 8.44 14.47
C LEU A 106 -4.03 9.70 13.76
N GLY A 107 -5.12 9.56 13.03
CA GLY A 107 -5.70 10.68 12.30
C GLY A 107 -6.62 10.27 11.18
N GLU A 108 -6.85 11.20 10.26
CA GLU A 108 -7.78 11.02 9.15
C GLU A 108 -7.16 11.49 7.83
N ILE A 109 -7.45 10.79 6.76
CA ILE A 109 -7.16 11.20 5.38
C ILE A 109 -8.47 11.19 4.60
N TRP A 110 -8.75 12.24 3.81
CA TRP A 110 -9.94 12.23 2.97
C TRP A 110 -9.75 13.01 1.67
N LEU A 111 -10.57 12.64 0.72
CA LEU A 111 -10.76 13.35 -0.53
C LEU A 111 -12.26 13.63 -0.67
N ASP A 112 -12.65 14.91 -0.63
CA ASP A 112 -14.02 15.35 -0.81
C ASP A 112 -14.26 15.74 -2.26
N ARG A 113 -15.22 15.08 -2.90
CA ARG A 113 -15.60 15.31 -4.29
C ARG A 113 -17.12 15.26 -4.45
N LYS A 114 -17.64 16.02 -5.41
CA LYS A 114 -19.10 16.14 -5.63
C LYS A 114 -19.78 14.83 -6.02
N MET A 115 -19.07 13.95 -6.71
CA MET A 115 -19.63 12.73 -7.31
C MET A 115 -19.22 11.45 -6.56
N ASN A 116 -18.12 11.52 -5.85
CA ASN A 116 -17.50 10.41 -5.13
C ASN A 116 -16.43 10.96 -4.18
N GLY A 117 -16.02 10.18 -3.22
CA GLY A 117 -14.98 10.56 -2.27
C GLY A 117 -14.67 9.40 -1.34
N PHE A 118 -13.75 9.63 -0.45
CA PHE A 118 -13.42 8.65 0.59
C PHE A 118 -12.88 9.33 1.84
N LYS A 119 -12.98 8.61 2.96
CA LYS A 119 -12.27 8.92 4.19
C LYS A 119 -11.60 7.66 4.73
N VAL A 120 -10.34 7.77 5.14
CA VAL A 120 -9.61 6.76 5.89
C VAL A 120 -9.39 7.30 7.29
N ILE A 121 -9.78 6.54 8.30
CA ILE A 121 -9.66 6.90 9.72
C ILE A 121 -8.75 5.89 10.40
N ARG A 122 -7.64 6.37 10.94
CA ARG A 122 -6.76 5.59 11.82
C ARG A 122 -6.93 6.10 13.23
N ASP A 123 -7.89 5.51 13.96
CA ASP A 123 -8.22 5.81 15.34
C ASP A 123 -7.61 4.82 16.35
N ARG A 124 -6.96 3.76 15.85
CA ARG A 124 -6.29 2.72 16.61
C ARG A 124 -4.98 2.28 15.96
N LEU A 125 -4.09 1.70 16.76
CA LEU A 125 -2.77 1.30 16.27
C LEU A 125 -2.80 0.03 15.42
N ASP A 126 -3.71 -0.89 15.71
CA ASP A 126 -3.84 -2.21 15.07
C ASP A 126 -4.87 -2.26 13.93
N GLY A 127 -5.28 -1.12 13.40
CA GLY A 127 -6.26 -1.10 12.32
C GLY A 127 -6.68 0.28 11.87
N LEU A 128 -7.58 0.30 10.91
CA LEU A 128 -8.17 1.51 10.33
C LEU A 128 -9.59 1.25 9.82
N THR A 129 -10.30 2.32 9.52
CA THR A 129 -11.63 2.30 8.91
C THR A 129 -11.59 3.06 7.60
N ILE A 130 -12.14 2.47 6.55
CA ILE A 130 -12.35 3.14 5.25
C ILE A 130 -13.83 3.41 5.09
N VAL A 131 -14.16 4.65 4.78
CA VAL A 131 -15.52 5.08 4.42
C VAL A 131 -15.47 5.54 2.96
N MET A 132 -16.21 4.86 2.10
CA MET A 132 -16.40 5.27 0.71
C MET A 132 -17.74 6.00 0.59
N ASP A 133 -17.71 7.21 0.05
CA ASP A 133 -18.92 7.96 -0.27
C ASP A 133 -19.68 7.30 -1.43
N PRO A 134 -20.98 7.56 -1.62
CA PRO A 134 -21.70 7.09 -2.79
C PRO A 134 -21.03 7.54 -4.09
N ASN A 135 -20.92 6.64 -5.05
CA ASN A 135 -20.42 6.94 -6.39
C ASN A 135 -21.60 7.26 -7.32
N PHE A 136 -21.74 8.51 -7.69
CA PHE A 136 -22.79 8.98 -8.61
C PHE A 136 -22.31 9.04 -10.08
N SER A 137 -21.11 8.52 -10.37
CA SER A 137 -20.60 8.47 -11.74
C SER A 137 -20.96 7.14 -12.41
N ASP A 138 -21.00 7.15 -13.73
CA ASP A 138 -21.22 5.98 -14.59
C ASP A 138 -19.95 5.10 -14.74
N LYS A 139 -18.89 5.40 -13.97
CA LYS A 139 -17.65 4.66 -13.96
C LYS A 139 -17.25 4.29 -12.53
N GLY A 140 -16.61 3.14 -12.40
CA GLY A 140 -16.04 2.71 -11.13
C GLY A 140 -14.84 3.57 -10.72
N THR A 141 -14.52 3.51 -9.41
CA THR A 141 -13.36 4.19 -8.83
C THR A 141 -12.42 3.18 -8.18
N GLY A 142 -11.18 3.57 -7.95
CA GLY A 142 -10.17 2.78 -7.28
C GLY A 142 -9.48 3.55 -6.16
N LEU A 143 -9.17 2.86 -5.07
CA LEU A 143 -8.38 3.39 -3.95
C LEU A 143 -7.23 2.41 -3.67
N HIS A 144 -6.00 2.83 -3.96
CA HIS A 144 -4.78 2.09 -3.64
C HIS A 144 -4.15 2.71 -2.41
N MET A 145 -3.98 1.94 -1.37
CA MET A 145 -3.38 2.37 -0.11
C MET A 145 -2.11 1.59 0.19
N PHE A 146 -1.03 2.30 0.44
CA PHE A 146 0.27 1.73 0.77
C PHE A 146 0.51 1.90 2.26
N LEU A 147 0.49 0.79 3.00
CA LEU A 147 0.89 0.72 4.40
C LEU A 147 2.36 0.34 4.46
N ALA A 148 3.12 0.92 5.38
CA ALA A 148 4.54 0.63 5.51
C ALA A 148 4.94 0.43 6.98
N THR A 149 5.92 -0.44 7.20
CA THR A 149 6.79 -0.49 8.36
C THR A 149 8.19 -0.02 7.96
N GLU A 150 9.17 -0.11 8.83
CA GLU A 150 10.57 0.19 8.48
C GLU A 150 11.12 -0.69 7.36
N THR A 151 10.65 -1.93 7.25
CA THR A 151 11.23 -2.96 6.37
C THR A 151 10.30 -3.43 5.25
N GLN A 152 9.01 -3.05 5.27
CA GLN A 152 8.01 -3.61 4.37
C GLN A 152 7.02 -2.58 3.86
N ILE A 153 6.41 -2.87 2.72
CA ILE A 153 5.26 -2.16 2.17
C ILE A 153 4.19 -3.19 1.86
N LEU A 154 2.97 -2.93 2.36
CA LEU A 154 1.76 -3.69 2.05
C LEU A 154 0.85 -2.79 1.21
N GLU A 155 0.45 -3.27 0.03
CA GLU A 155 -0.54 -2.60 -0.82
C GLU A 155 -1.92 -3.19 -0.56
N LEU A 156 -2.90 -2.33 -0.29
CA LEU A 156 -4.31 -2.66 -0.19
C LEU A 156 -5.04 -2.03 -1.38
N ILE A 157 -5.88 -2.82 -2.06
CA ILE A 157 -6.55 -2.39 -3.30
C ILE A 157 -8.05 -2.46 -3.10
N PHE A 158 -8.70 -1.32 -3.23
CA PHE A 158 -10.15 -1.19 -3.14
C PHE A 158 -10.70 -0.64 -4.43
N THR A 159 -11.85 -1.16 -4.84
CA THR A 159 -12.61 -0.67 -5.98
C THR A 159 -14.00 -0.28 -5.53
N GLN A 160 -14.64 0.60 -6.27
CA GLN A 160 -16.05 0.92 -6.07
C GLN A 160 -16.77 0.81 -7.41
N ARG A 161 -17.95 0.19 -7.39
CA ARG A 161 -18.76 0.03 -8.60
C ARG A 161 -19.24 1.37 -9.13
N ALA A 162 -19.43 1.40 -10.45
CA ALA A 162 -20.13 2.48 -11.10
C ALA A 162 -21.60 2.54 -10.64
N SER A 163 -22.17 3.73 -10.59
CA SER A 163 -23.62 3.86 -10.40
C SER A 163 -24.36 3.32 -11.62
N GLU A 164 -25.35 2.47 -11.40
CA GLU A 164 -26.22 1.96 -12.45
C GLU A 164 -27.18 3.05 -13.01
N GLY A 165 -27.10 4.25 -12.46
CA GLY A 165 -27.98 5.37 -12.78
C GLY A 165 -29.33 5.25 -12.09
N PHE A 166 -29.98 6.39 -11.85
CA PHE A 166 -31.37 6.40 -11.41
C PHE A 166 -32.26 6.16 -12.63
N VAL A 167 -32.90 5.00 -12.69
CA VAL A 167 -34.02 4.80 -13.59
C VAL A 167 -35.15 5.67 -13.04
N ILE A 168 -35.36 6.84 -13.66
CA ILE A 168 -36.57 7.63 -13.39
C ILE A 168 -37.71 6.88 -14.09
N ASP A 169 -38.42 6.03 -13.33
CA ASP A 169 -39.68 5.49 -13.80
C ASP A 169 -40.59 6.70 -14.11
N ARG A 170 -40.81 6.99 -15.38
CA ARG A 170 -41.85 7.93 -15.78
C ARG A 170 -43.15 7.35 -15.28
N VAL A 171 -43.69 7.93 -14.21
CA VAL A 171 -45.09 7.75 -13.84
C VAL A 171 -45.90 8.40 -14.97
N GLU A 172 -46.54 7.58 -15.82
CA GLU A 172 -47.54 8.00 -16.76
C GLU A 172 -48.84 8.45 -16.05
#